data_eaae0dfe3cc3b793e4e5c20803afd553
#
_entry.id   eaae0dfe3cc3b793e4e5c20803afd553
#
_cell.length_a   1.000
_cell.length_b   1.000
_cell.length_c   1.000
_cell.angle_alpha   90.00
_cell.angle_beta   90.00
_cell.angle_gamma   90.00
#
_symmetry.space_group_name_H-M   'P 1'
#
loop_
_entity.id
_entity.type
_entity.pdbx_description
1 polymer ?
#
loop_
_entity_poly.entity_id
_entity_poly.type
_entity_poly.pdbx_seq_one_letter_code
_entity_poly.pdbx_strand_id
1 'polypeptide(L)'
;MPTVSEAWQNASKLIDRFEAKLLLASCLGVTRTYLITHDKDALTESVLNHYKKCVQERAKGVPVPYILGKQEFYGRPFKVTPAVLIPRPDTETIVEFVLAQCPIDSELSVLDMGTGSGCIAITLALENSNLNVNATDVSPAALEIAETNAKNLGADIHFYCGSWFEAIPDSLRYDIIVSNPPYIHREDEHLKNLGYEPIGALTDGFDGLTHIDHIIKNAPSFLKKNGLLAFEHGWDQGESVRTLFKKHSLWKDIQTIQDLGGNDRVTAARLA
;
A
#
# COMPACT_ATOMS: atom_id res chain seq x y z
N MET A 1 -9.85 33.60 -20.69
CA MET A 1 -9.61 32.34 -19.94
C MET A 1 -8.11 32.23 -19.70
N PRO A 2 -7.66 31.77 -18.53
CA PRO A 2 -6.22 31.61 -18.28
C PRO A 2 -5.65 30.51 -19.15
N THR A 3 -4.35 30.64 -19.44
CA THR A 3 -3.59 29.60 -20.12
C THR A 3 -3.22 28.48 -19.16
N VAL A 4 -2.75 27.36 -19.71
CA VAL A 4 -2.20 26.24 -18.94
C VAL A 4 -1.12 26.73 -17.97
N SER A 5 -0.19 27.57 -18.47
CA SER A 5 0.90 28.12 -17.63
C SER A 5 0.37 29.01 -16.50
N GLU A 6 -0.53 29.97 -16.83
CA GLU A 6 -1.12 30.85 -15.81
C GLU A 6 -1.89 30.08 -14.73
N ALA A 7 -2.59 29.02 -15.11
CA ALA A 7 -3.39 28.24 -14.17
C ALA A 7 -2.50 27.54 -13.10
N TRP A 8 -1.48 26.77 -13.50
CA TRP A 8 -0.63 26.10 -12.51
C TRP A 8 0.27 27.07 -11.74
N GLN A 9 0.71 28.18 -12.35
CA GLN A 9 1.46 29.23 -11.63
C GLN A 9 0.61 29.88 -10.53
N ASN A 10 -0.67 30.15 -10.81
CA ASN A 10 -1.58 30.67 -9.80
C ASN A 10 -1.83 29.67 -8.69
N ALA A 11 -2.02 28.37 -9.00
CA ALA A 11 -2.18 27.31 -8.02
C ALA A 11 -0.93 27.13 -7.16
N SER A 12 0.26 27.32 -7.72
CA SER A 12 1.55 27.21 -7.00
C SER A 12 1.76 28.26 -5.91
N LYS A 13 0.87 29.25 -5.80
CA LYS A 13 0.82 30.19 -4.66
C LYS A 13 0.11 29.60 -3.44
N LEU A 14 -0.64 28.50 -3.61
CA LEU A 14 -1.47 27.87 -2.58
C LEU A 14 -0.98 26.47 -2.21
N ILE A 15 -0.41 25.73 -3.17
CA ILE A 15 0.05 24.36 -3.03
C ILE A 15 1.43 24.17 -3.68
N ASP A 16 2.08 23.03 -3.45
CA ASP A 16 3.36 22.72 -4.09
C ASP A 16 3.26 22.77 -5.62
N ARG A 17 4.33 23.29 -6.26
CA ARG A 17 4.40 23.48 -7.72
C ARG A 17 4.28 22.17 -8.50
N PHE A 18 4.87 21.09 -8.00
CA PHE A 18 4.78 19.79 -8.65
C PHE A 18 3.35 19.25 -8.56
N GLU A 19 2.72 19.35 -7.39
CA GLU A 19 1.33 18.94 -7.17
C GLU A 19 0.36 19.77 -8.01
N ALA A 20 0.57 21.09 -8.12
CA ALA A 20 -0.24 21.96 -8.98
C ALA A 20 -0.24 21.48 -10.44
N LYS A 21 0.93 21.10 -10.98
CA LYS A 21 1.04 20.54 -12.32
C LYS A 21 0.43 19.16 -12.46
N LEU A 22 0.60 18.31 -11.45
CA LEU A 22 0.05 16.95 -11.44
C LEU A 22 -1.49 16.98 -11.47
N LEU A 23 -2.10 17.83 -10.64
CA LEU A 23 -3.56 18.03 -10.61
C LEU A 23 -4.07 18.58 -11.94
N LEU A 24 -3.38 19.58 -12.54
CA LEU A 24 -3.79 20.14 -13.82
C LEU A 24 -3.71 19.11 -14.95
N ALA A 25 -2.61 18.36 -15.03
CA ALA A 25 -2.44 17.30 -16.01
C ALA A 25 -3.56 16.25 -15.91
N SER A 26 -3.93 15.87 -14.70
CA SER A 26 -5.06 14.94 -14.46
C SER A 26 -6.40 15.54 -14.89
N CYS A 27 -6.67 16.81 -14.57
CA CYS A 27 -7.91 17.50 -14.99
C CYS A 27 -8.04 17.61 -16.51
N LEU A 28 -6.91 17.68 -17.21
CA LEU A 28 -6.86 17.71 -18.68
C LEU A 28 -6.85 16.31 -19.33
N GLY A 29 -6.60 15.24 -18.54
CA GLY A 29 -6.43 13.89 -19.06
C GLY A 29 -5.14 13.71 -19.88
N VAL A 30 -4.06 14.46 -19.55
CA VAL A 30 -2.79 14.50 -20.28
C VAL A 30 -1.59 14.20 -19.37
N THR A 31 -0.42 14.02 -19.96
CA THR A 31 0.84 13.89 -19.22
C THR A 31 1.36 15.25 -18.75
N ARG A 32 2.22 15.27 -17.72
CA ARG A 32 2.88 16.52 -17.28
C ARG A 32 3.76 17.15 -18.36
N THR A 33 4.33 16.34 -19.26
CA THR A 33 5.12 16.83 -20.42
C THR A 33 4.26 17.66 -21.35
N TYR A 34 3.00 17.31 -21.56
CA TYR A 34 2.05 18.08 -22.35
C TYR A 34 1.93 19.53 -21.85
N LEU A 35 1.91 19.76 -20.54
CA LEU A 35 1.78 21.09 -19.96
C LEU A 35 2.96 22.03 -20.31
N ILE A 36 4.12 21.44 -20.68
CA ILE A 36 5.32 22.22 -21.08
C ILE A 36 5.19 22.68 -22.54
N THR A 37 4.70 21.79 -23.40
CA THR A 37 4.60 22.06 -24.85
C THR A 37 3.35 22.86 -25.23
N HIS A 38 2.34 22.89 -24.34
CA HIS A 38 1.04 23.54 -24.54
C HIS A 38 0.78 24.62 -23.46
N ASP A 39 1.82 25.25 -22.99
CA ASP A 39 1.78 26.21 -21.88
C ASP A 39 0.94 27.47 -22.17
N LYS A 40 0.77 27.82 -23.45
CA LYS A 40 -0.02 28.95 -23.92
C LYS A 40 -1.46 28.62 -24.28
N ASP A 41 -1.83 27.34 -24.30
CA ASP A 41 -3.19 26.93 -24.63
C ASP A 41 -4.18 27.43 -23.57
N ALA A 42 -5.34 27.92 -24.01
CA ALA A 42 -6.38 28.41 -23.12
C ALA A 42 -7.16 27.21 -22.51
N LEU A 43 -7.38 27.25 -21.21
CA LEU A 43 -8.22 26.25 -20.53
C LEU A 43 -9.70 26.55 -20.75
N THR A 44 -10.50 25.47 -20.92
CA THR A 44 -11.96 25.62 -20.90
C THR A 44 -12.44 25.95 -19.48
N GLU A 45 -13.60 26.59 -19.38
CA GLU A 45 -14.19 26.94 -18.09
C GLU A 45 -14.46 25.71 -17.21
N SER A 46 -14.91 24.60 -17.82
CA SER A 46 -15.17 23.35 -17.13
C SER A 46 -13.91 22.79 -16.48
N VAL A 47 -12.80 22.68 -17.25
CA VAL A 47 -11.49 22.21 -16.74
C VAL A 47 -10.98 23.13 -15.64
N LEU A 48 -11.05 24.45 -15.85
CA LEU A 48 -10.60 25.43 -14.86
C LEU A 48 -11.35 25.31 -13.54
N ASN A 49 -12.68 25.16 -13.60
CA ASN A 49 -13.52 25.05 -12.41
C ASN A 49 -13.25 23.72 -11.66
N HIS A 50 -13.06 22.63 -12.38
CA HIS A 50 -12.67 21.35 -11.79
C HIS A 50 -11.29 21.44 -11.14
N TYR A 51 -10.30 21.99 -11.85
CA TYR A 51 -8.93 22.19 -11.34
C TYR A 51 -8.91 23.05 -10.07
N LYS A 52 -9.65 24.16 -10.04
CA LYS A 52 -9.77 25.01 -8.84
C LYS A 52 -10.28 24.24 -7.63
N LYS A 53 -11.26 23.34 -7.80
CA LYS A 53 -11.75 22.49 -6.71
C LYS A 53 -10.64 21.56 -6.21
N CYS A 54 -9.90 20.90 -7.10
CA CYS A 54 -8.77 20.03 -6.73
C CYS A 54 -7.70 20.81 -5.95
N VAL A 55 -7.35 22.01 -6.40
CA VAL A 55 -6.38 22.89 -5.71
C VAL A 55 -6.88 23.29 -4.33
N GLN A 56 -8.17 23.62 -4.18
CA GLN A 56 -8.77 23.98 -2.89
C GLN A 56 -8.75 22.80 -1.92
N GLU A 57 -9.07 21.58 -2.38
CA GLU A 57 -8.99 20.39 -1.52
C GLU A 57 -7.53 20.14 -1.09
N ARG A 58 -6.58 20.25 -2.02
CA ARG A 58 -5.16 20.11 -1.68
C ARG A 58 -4.67 21.17 -0.69
N ALA A 59 -5.10 22.41 -0.86
CA ALA A 59 -4.77 23.50 0.07
C ALA A 59 -5.33 23.29 1.49
N LYS A 60 -6.38 22.49 1.66
CA LYS A 60 -6.87 22.04 2.97
C LYS A 60 -6.04 20.89 3.55
N GLY A 61 -5.09 20.31 2.80
CA GLY A 61 -4.24 19.20 3.20
C GLY A 61 -4.65 17.83 2.65
N VAL A 62 -5.76 17.72 1.89
CA VAL A 62 -6.18 16.43 1.30
C VAL A 62 -5.06 15.86 0.42
N PRO A 63 -4.63 14.60 0.62
CA PRO A 63 -3.60 13.98 -0.21
C PRO A 63 -3.98 13.95 -1.69
N VAL A 64 -3.00 14.24 -2.56
CA VAL A 64 -3.22 14.24 -4.02
C VAL A 64 -3.82 12.93 -4.54
N PRO A 65 -3.38 11.74 -4.09
CA PRO A 65 -4.00 10.48 -4.52
C PRO A 65 -5.51 10.40 -4.22
N TYR A 66 -5.98 10.93 -3.09
CA TYR A 66 -7.42 10.95 -2.79
C TYR A 66 -8.18 11.94 -3.65
N ILE A 67 -7.58 13.09 -4.00
CA ILE A 67 -8.17 14.05 -4.93
C ILE A 67 -8.30 13.42 -6.33
N LEU A 68 -7.28 12.67 -6.75
CA LEU A 68 -7.24 12.00 -8.05
C LEU A 68 -8.02 10.68 -8.07
N GLY A 69 -8.35 10.12 -6.89
CA GLY A 69 -8.98 8.81 -6.74
C GLY A 69 -8.07 7.64 -7.11
N LYS A 70 -6.76 7.87 -7.30
CA LYS A 70 -5.80 6.83 -7.70
C LYS A 70 -4.38 7.12 -7.24
N GLN A 71 -3.61 6.04 -7.02
CA GLN A 71 -2.17 6.04 -6.75
C GLN A 71 -1.50 4.97 -7.63
N GLU A 72 -0.35 5.29 -8.18
CA GLU A 72 0.49 4.30 -8.86
C GLU A 72 1.23 3.44 -7.83
N PHE A 73 1.27 2.13 -8.05
CA PHE A 73 2.06 1.17 -7.32
C PHE A 73 2.50 0.07 -8.27
N TYR A 74 3.78 -0.22 -8.30
CA TYR A 74 4.41 -1.22 -9.18
C TYR A 74 4.01 -1.03 -10.68
N GLY A 75 4.00 0.23 -11.14
CA GLY A 75 3.64 0.61 -12.50
C GLY A 75 2.14 0.52 -12.84
N ARG A 76 1.25 0.25 -11.87
CA ARG A 76 -0.20 0.08 -12.06
C ARG A 76 -1.00 1.12 -11.29
N PRO A 77 -2.11 1.64 -11.86
CA PRO A 77 -2.98 2.60 -11.17
C PRO A 77 -3.96 1.87 -10.24
N PHE A 78 -3.80 2.05 -8.94
CA PHE A 78 -4.72 1.57 -7.92
C PHE A 78 -5.71 2.67 -7.53
N LYS A 79 -7.01 2.35 -7.52
CA LYS A 79 -8.03 3.20 -6.93
C LYS A 79 -7.78 3.34 -5.44
N VAL A 80 -7.83 4.57 -4.93
CA VAL A 80 -7.72 4.87 -3.50
C VAL A 80 -8.78 5.85 -3.05
N THR A 81 -9.22 5.70 -1.82
CA THR A 81 -10.16 6.59 -1.13
C THR A 81 -9.73 6.68 0.34
N PRO A 82 -10.30 7.57 1.16
CA PRO A 82 -10.03 7.60 2.61
C PRO A 82 -10.34 6.29 3.38
N ALA A 83 -10.85 5.26 2.70
CA ALA A 83 -11.07 3.94 3.30
C ALA A 83 -9.81 3.06 3.33
N VAL A 84 -8.75 3.41 2.59
CA VAL A 84 -7.53 2.61 2.46
C VAL A 84 -6.27 3.47 2.61
N LEU A 85 -5.18 2.86 3.10
CA LEU A 85 -3.85 3.46 3.06
C LEU A 85 -3.47 3.75 1.59
N ILE A 86 -2.89 4.91 1.33
CA ILE A 86 -2.30 5.21 0.03
C ILE A 86 -1.07 4.32 -0.16
N PRO A 87 -0.99 3.48 -1.22
CA PRO A 87 0.18 2.66 -1.50
C PRO A 87 1.48 3.47 -1.50
N ARG A 88 2.52 2.96 -0.81
CA ARG A 88 3.82 3.62 -0.68
C ARG A 88 4.85 2.92 -1.59
N PRO A 89 5.79 3.66 -2.20
CA PRO A 89 6.86 3.03 -2.98
C PRO A 89 7.69 2.03 -2.17
N ASP A 90 7.94 2.30 -0.88
CA ASP A 90 8.72 1.43 -0.01
C ASP A 90 8.09 0.04 0.14
N THR A 91 6.76 -0.06 0.03
CA THR A 91 5.99 -1.32 0.06
C THR A 91 6.29 -2.21 -1.16
N GLU A 92 6.86 -1.68 -2.24
CA GLU A 92 7.32 -2.50 -3.37
C GLU A 92 8.44 -3.46 -2.96
N THR A 93 9.20 -3.12 -1.91
CA THR A 93 10.26 -3.98 -1.34
C THR A 93 9.72 -5.35 -0.89
N ILE A 94 8.55 -5.41 -0.25
CA ILE A 94 7.98 -6.71 0.17
C ILE A 94 7.50 -7.53 -1.03
N VAL A 95 6.98 -6.86 -2.06
CA VAL A 95 6.56 -7.53 -3.31
C VAL A 95 7.78 -8.17 -4.00
N GLU A 96 8.86 -7.40 -4.21
CA GLU A 96 10.09 -7.88 -4.84
C GLU A 96 10.71 -9.03 -4.05
N PHE A 97 10.76 -8.88 -2.72
CA PHE A 97 11.28 -9.93 -1.84
C PHE A 97 10.48 -11.23 -1.98
N VAL A 98 9.15 -11.16 -1.95
CA VAL A 98 8.28 -12.34 -2.06
C VAL A 98 8.42 -12.99 -3.43
N LEU A 99 8.40 -12.23 -4.51
CA LEU A 99 8.58 -12.75 -5.86
C LEU A 99 9.92 -13.48 -6.02
N ALA A 100 10.98 -12.97 -5.41
CA ALA A 100 12.29 -13.63 -5.40
C ALA A 100 12.30 -14.97 -4.63
N GLN A 101 11.33 -15.20 -3.72
CA GLN A 101 11.17 -16.48 -3.01
C GLN A 101 10.32 -17.49 -3.77
N CYS A 102 9.67 -17.09 -4.86
CA CYS A 102 8.75 -17.92 -5.63
C CYS A 102 9.45 -18.51 -6.86
N PRO A 103 9.74 -19.83 -6.90
CA PRO A 103 10.21 -20.46 -8.13
C PRO A 103 9.18 -20.30 -9.26
N ILE A 104 9.68 -20.08 -10.48
CA ILE A 104 8.84 -19.71 -11.66
C ILE A 104 7.73 -20.74 -11.94
N ASP A 105 7.99 -22.02 -11.71
CA ASP A 105 7.07 -23.12 -12.06
C ASP A 105 6.32 -23.68 -10.82
N SER A 106 6.35 -22.96 -9.67
CA SER A 106 5.72 -23.45 -8.45
C SER A 106 4.35 -22.82 -8.23
N GLU A 107 3.33 -23.64 -8.07
CA GLU A 107 2.02 -23.21 -7.58
C GLU A 107 2.12 -22.99 -6.06
N LEU A 108 2.12 -21.73 -5.64
CA LEU A 108 2.20 -21.38 -4.22
C LEU A 108 0.93 -20.64 -3.78
N SER A 109 0.49 -20.94 -2.56
CA SER A 109 -0.59 -20.22 -1.89
C SER A 109 -0.03 -19.07 -1.06
N VAL A 110 -0.55 -17.87 -1.30
CA VAL A 110 -0.13 -16.62 -0.63
C VAL A 110 -1.33 -16.01 0.09
N LEU A 111 -1.10 -15.49 1.28
CA LEU A 111 -2.07 -14.69 2.04
C LEU A 111 -1.50 -13.30 2.29
N ASP A 112 -2.21 -12.27 1.85
CA ASP A 112 -1.94 -10.86 2.18
C ASP A 112 -2.89 -10.40 3.29
N MET A 113 -2.35 -10.03 4.45
CA MET A 113 -3.13 -9.63 5.62
C MET A 113 -3.13 -8.14 5.84
N GLY A 114 -4.33 -7.56 6.00
CA GLY A 114 -4.51 -6.10 6.03
C GLY A 114 -4.27 -5.49 4.65
N THR A 115 -4.93 -6.06 3.63
CA THR A 115 -4.63 -5.81 2.21
C THR A 115 -4.90 -4.36 1.77
N GLY A 116 -5.74 -3.62 2.48
CA GLY A 116 -6.07 -2.22 2.19
C GLY A 116 -6.62 -2.03 0.77
N SER A 117 -5.84 -1.37 -0.10
CA SER A 117 -6.19 -1.18 -1.51
C SER A 117 -6.01 -2.44 -2.37
N GLY A 118 -5.46 -3.52 -1.82
CA GLY A 118 -5.08 -4.72 -2.55
C GLY A 118 -3.73 -4.64 -3.26
N CYS A 119 -2.93 -3.60 -3.01
CA CYS A 119 -1.74 -3.34 -3.82
C CYS A 119 -0.70 -4.46 -3.76
N ILE A 120 -0.47 -5.09 -2.62
CA ILE A 120 0.46 -6.23 -2.48
C ILE A 120 -0.15 -7.48 -3.15
N ALA A 121 -1.34 -7.90 -2.72
CA ALA A 121 -2.00 -9.11 -3.22
C ALA A 121 -2.15 -9.11 -4.75
N ILE A 122 -2.70 -8.02 -5.30
CA ILE A 122 -2.96 -7.87 -6.73
C ILE A 122 -1.66 -7.87 -7.53
N THR A 123 -0.63 -7.15 -7.03
CA THR A 123 0.66 -7.12 -7.71
C THR A 123 1.30 -8.51 -7.74
N LEU A 124 1.31 -9.24 -6.63
CA LEU A 124 1.83 -10.61 -6.58
C LEU A 124 1.13 -11.53 -7.57
N ALA A 125 -0.20 -11.49 -7.64
CA ALA A 125 -0.98 -12.32 -8.57
C ALA A 125 -0.72 -11.97 -10.05
N LEU A 126 -0.49 -10.68 -10.35
CA LEU A 126 -0.23 -10.24 -11.74
C LEU A 126 1.21 -10.47 -12.18
N GLU A 127 2.20 -10.42 -11.25
CA GLU A 127 3.61 -10.68 -11.57
C GLU A 127 3.90 -12.19 -11.69
N ASN A 128 3.16 -13.03 -10.98
CA ASN A 128 3.32 -14.48 -11.05
C ASN A 128 1.96 -15.17 -11.04
N SER A 129 1.49 -15.58 -12.23
CA SER A 129 0.19 -16.24 -12.43
C SER A 129 0.07 -17.64 -11.78
N ASN A 130 1.16 -18.21 -11.28
CA ASN A 130 1.16 -19.48 -10.54
C ASN A 130 0.90 -19.28 -9.03
N LEU A 131 0.76 -18.04 -8.57
CA LEU A 131 0.38 -17.76 -7.20
C LEU A 131 -1.14 -17.80 -7.03
N ASN A 132 -1.60 -18.62 -6.09
CA ASN A 132 -2.99 -18.57 -5.61
C ASN A 132 -3.03 -17.58 -4.44
N VAL A 133 -3.50 -16.37 -4.69
CA VAL A 133 -3.45 -15.26 -3.74
C VAL A 133 -4.81 -15.07 -3.07
N ASN A 134 -4.79 -15.11 -1.74
CA ASN A 134 -5.90 -14.72 -0.89
C ASN A 134 -5.53 -13.43 -0.14
N ALA A 135 -6.53 -12.64 0.23
CA ALA A 135 -6.31 -11.41 0.97
C ALA A 135 -7.34 -11.21 2.07
N THR A 136 -6.94 -10.59 3.18
CA THR A 136 -7.86 -10.25 4.27
C THR A 136 -7.78 -8.77 4.62
N ASP A 137 -8.91 -8.23 5.07
CA ASP A 137 -8.94 -6.93 5.74
C ASP A 137 -10.10 -6.92 6.75
N VAL A 138 -9.91 -6.20 7.84
CA VAL A 138 -10.95 -6.00 8.86
C VAL A 138 -12.02 -5.01 8.40
N SER A 139 -11.68 -4.13 7.46
CA SER A 139 -12.54 -3.07 6.92
C SER A 139 -13.27 -3.53 5.67
N PRO A 140 -14.62 -3.70 5.72
CA PRO A 140 -15.40 -3.98 4.51
C PRO A 140 -15.23 -2.91 3.41
N ALA A 141 -15.05 -1.64 3.82
CA ALA A 141 -14.83 -0.54 2.88
C ALA A 141 -13.46 -0.63 2.17
N ALA A 142 -12.43 -1.15 2.85
CA ALA A 142 -11.14 -1.42 2.22
C ALA A 142 -11.26 -2.56 1.22
N LEU A 143 -11.95 -3.65 1.58
CA LEU A 143 -12.19 -4.78 0.67
C LEU A 143 -12.96 -4.38 -0.59
N GLU A 144 -13.96 -3.50 -0.49
CA GLU A 144 -14.66 -2.97 -1.67
C GLU A 144 -13.70 -2.27 -2.65
N ILE A 145 -12.72 -1.54 -2.12
CA ILE A 145 -11.68 -0.90 -2.94
C ILE A 145 -10.74 -1.96 -3.54
N ALA A 146 -10.28 -2.92 -2.74
CA ALA A 146 -9.40 -4.01 -3.20
C ALA A 146 -10.07 -4.86 -4.30
N GLU A 147 -11.33 -5.25 -4.13
CA GLU A 147 -12.13 -5.97 -5.12
C GLU A 147 -12.28 -5.16 -6.42
N THR A 148 -12.55 -3.83 -6.29
CA THR A 148 -12.60 -2.92 -7.45
C THR A 148 -11.26 -2.91 -8.19
N ASN A 149 -10.15 -2.84 -7.46
CA ASN A 149 -8.81 -2.82 -8.05
C ASN A 149 -8.48 -4.17 -8.71
N ALA A 150 -8.75 -5.29 -8.05
CA ALA A 150 -8.55 -6.62 -8.61
C ALA A 150 -9.31 -6.77 -9.94
N LYS A 151 -10.59 -6.42 -9.95
CA LYS A 151 -11.42 -6.45 -11.16
C LYS A 151 -10.88 -5.56 -12.26
N ASN A 152 -10.50 -4.31 -11.95
CA ASN A 152 -10.02 -3.34 -12.95
C ASN A 152 -8.68 -3.74 -13.55
N LEU A 153 -7.82 -4.39 -12.77
CA LEU A 153 -6.49 -4.82 -13.18
C LEU A 153 -6.45 -6.26 -13.71
N GLY A 154 -7.55 -7.01 -13.55
CA GLY A 154 -7.66 -8.39 -14.05
C GLY A 154 -6.96 -9.43 -13.17
N ALA A 155 -6.82 -9.16 -11.87
CA ALA A 155 -6.27 -10.11 -10.91
C ALA A 155 -7.39 -10.99 -10.31
N ASP A 156 -7.11 -12.28 -10.15
CA ASP A 156 -7.99 -13.23 -9.45
C ASP A 156 -7.54 -13.39 -8.00
N ILE A 157 -8.29 -12.80 -7.07
CA ILE A 157 -8.00 -12.77 -5.63
C ILE A 157 -9.23 -13.19 -4.86
N HIS A 158 -9.06 -14.07 -3.89
CA HIS A 158 -10.12 -14.40 -2.95
C HIS A 158 -10.00 -13.54 -1.69
N PHE A 159 -11.03 -12.74 -1.40
CA PHE A 159 -11.05 -11.80 -0.28
C PHE A 159 -11.85 -12.34 0.91
N TYR A 160 -11.33 -12.12 2.12
CA TYR A 160 -11.98 -12.46 3.37
C TYR A 160 -12.11 -11.21 4.26
N CYS A 161 -13.28 -11.00 4.86
CA CYS A 161 -13.52 -9.90 5.79
C CYS A 161 -13.39 -10.37 7.23
N GLY A 162 -12.42 -9.84 7.98
CA GLY A 162 -12.25 -10.15 9.40
C GLY A 162 -10.86 -9.77 9.91
N SER A 163 -10.68 -9.91 11.22
CA SER A 163 -9.44 -9.53 11.90
C SER A 163 -8.38 -10.62 11.72
N TRP A 164 -7.30 -10.28 11.04
CA TRP A 164 -6.13 -11.15 10.83
C TRP A 164 -6.52 -12.58 10.37
N PHE A 165 -6.35 -13.58 11.21
CA PHE A 165 -6.62 -14.98 10.89
C PHE A 165 -8.07 -15.40 11.14
N GLU A 166 -8.88 -14.59 11.84
CA GLU A 166 -10.24 -14.97 12.24
C GLU A 166 -11.17 -15.23 11.05
N ALA A 167 -10.93 -14.58 9.91
CA ALA A 167 -11.73 -14.77 8.69
C ALA A 167 -11.26 -15.96 7.84
N ILE A 168 -10.10 -16.54 8.15
CA ILE A 168 -9.49 -17.59 7.34
C ILE A 168 -10.03 -18.96 7.82
N PRO A 169 -10.57 -19.79 6.92
CA PRO A 169 -10.96 -21.15 7.25
C PRO A 169 -9.81 -21.97 7.85
N ASP A 170 -10.05 -22.65 8.94
CA ASP A 170 -9.04 -23.47 9.66
C ASP A 170 -8.36 -24.55 8.81
N SER A 171 -8.97 -24.91 7.68
CA SER A 171 -8.42 -25.88 6.74
C SER A 171 -7.37 -25.34 5.80
N LEU A 172 -7.26 -24.01 5.65
CA LEU A 172 -6.33 -23.39 4.73
C LEU A 172 -4.93 -23.27 5.32
N ARG A 173 -3.93 -23.55 4.48
CA ARG A 173 -2.50 -23.37 4.80
C ARG A 173 -1.81 -22.71 3.62
N TYR A 174 -0.92 -21.78 3.93
CA TYR A 174 -0.22 -20.97 2.96
C TYR A 174 1.26 -21.30 2.90
N ASP A 175 1.83 -21.16 1.72
CA ASP A 175 3.28 -21.23 1.53
C ASP A 175 3.93 -19.91 1.97
N ILE A 176 3.21 -18.81 1.78
CA ILE A 176 3.67 -17.45 2.11
C ILE A 176 2.55 -16.67 2.76
N ILE A 177 2.85 -15.99 3.86
CA ILE A 177 2.00 -14.97 4.47
C ILE A 177 2.75 -13.65 4.44
N VAL A 178 2.10 -12.61 3.93
CA VAL A 178 2.64 -11.25 3.88
C VAL A 178 1.71 -10.26 4.56
N SER A 179 2.26 -9.16 5.05
CA SER A 179 1.46 -8.06 5.60
C SER A 179 2.24 -6.75 5.57
N ASN A 180 1.53 -5.65 5.37
CA ASN A 180 1.96 -4.32 5.77
C ASN A 180 1.04 -3.85 6.91
N PRO A 181 1.28 -4.31 8.17
CA PRO A 181 0.41 -4.03 9.29
C PRO A 181 0.58 -2.58 9.77
N PRO A 182 -0.38 -2.01 10.52
CA PRO A 182 -0.21 -0.73 11.18
C PRO A 182 0.96 -0.80 12.17
N TYR A 183 2.04 -0.06 11.90
CA TYR A 183 3.29 -0.12 12.67
C TYR A 183 3.75 1.22 13.25
N ILE A 184 3.03 2.32 13.02
CA ILE A 184 3.42 3.64 13.52
C ILE A 184 3.09 3.73 15.02
N HIS A 185 4.08 4.12 15.82
CA HIS A 185 3.89 4.36 17.25
C HIS A 185 2.83 5.46 17.47
N ARG A 186 1.92 5.29 18.44
CA ARG A 186 0.79 6.21 18.67
C ARG A 186 1.20 7.68 18.95
N GLU A 187 2.40 7.89 19.47
CA GLU A 187 2.94 9.21 19.80
C GLU A 187 3.81 9.80 18.68
N ASP A 188 3.92 9.12 17.53
CA ASP A 188 4.71 9.60 16.41
C ASP A 188 4.09 10.88 15.84
N GLU A 189 4.90 11.92 15.71
CA GLU A 189 4.46 13.21 15.17
C GLU A 189 4.00 13.13 13.72
N HIS A 190 4.49 12.15 12.95
CA HIS A 190 4.07 11.94 11.55
C HIS A 190 2.58 11.64 11.43
N LEU A 191 1.94 11.02 12.44
CA LEU A 191 0.50 10.75 12.45
C LEU A 191 -0.35 12.02 12.27
N LYS A 192 0.14 13.17 12.77
CA LYS A 192 -0.56 14.46 12.62
C LYS A 192 -0.72 14.87 11.15
N ASN A 193 0.22 14.48 10.29
CA ASN A 193 0.22 14.79 8.86
C ASN A 193 -0.56 13.78 8.02
N LEU A 194 -0.95 12.65 8.61
CA LEU A 194 -1.66 11.55 7.97
C LEU A 194 -3.16 11.51 8.30
N GLY A 195 -3.71 12.59 8.84
CA GLY A 195 -5.08 12.66 9.37
C GLY A 195 -6.20 12.43 8.34
N TYR A 196 -5.89 12.32 7.05
CA TYR A 196 -6.84 11.95 6.00
C TYR A 196 -6.87 10.43 5.74
N GLU A 197 -5.85 9.70 6.19
CA GLU A 197 -5.77 8.25 6.01
C GLU A 197 -6.42 7.54 7.20
N PRO A 198 -6.93 6.31 7.02
CA PRO A 198 -7.61 5.60 8.11
C PRO A 198 -6.62 5.28 9.23
N ILE A 199 -6.90 5.77 10.43
CA ILE A 199 -5.98 5.65 11.58
C ILE A 199 -5.63 4.20 11.90
N GLY A 200 -6.59 3.27 11.74
CA GLY A 200 -6.37 1.84 11.95
C GLY A 200 -5.45 1.17 10.92
N ALA A 201 -5.13 1.85 9.81
CA ALA A 201 -4.12 1.39 8.85
C ALA A 201 -2.73 1.97 9.12
N LEU A 202 -2.61 2.90 10.08
CA LEU A 202 -1.36 3.60 10.39
C LEU A 202 -0.74 3.10 11.70
N THR A 203 -1.55 2.97 12.76
CA THR A 203 -1.07 2.66 14.10
C THR A 203 -1.92 1.58 14.77
N ASP A 204 -1.27 0.75 15.57
CA ASP A 204 -1.94 -0.21 16.47
C ASP A 204 -2.49 0.46 17.75
N GLY A 205 -2.29 1.76 17.89
CA GLY A 205 -2.67 2.53 19.07
C GLY A 205 -1.71 2.39 20.27
N PHE A 206 -0.58 1.70 20.10
CA PHE A 206 0.43 1.43 21.12
C PHE A 206 1.84 1.73 20.60
N ASP A 207 2.70 0.71 20.55
CA ASP A 207 4.12 0.82 20.21
C ASP A 207 4.43 0.51 18.73
N GLY A 208 3.41 0.18 17.92
CA GLY A 208 3.57 -0.20 16.53
C GLY A 208 4.02 -1.65 16.33
N LEU A 209 4.14 -2.45 17.39
CA LEU A 209 4.59 -3.86 17.33
C LEU A 209 3.51 -4.86 17.73
N THR A 210 2.39 -4.40 18.27
CA THR A 210 1.33 -5.27 18.79
C THR A 210 0.75 -6.17 17.70
N HIS A 211 0.46 -5.63 16.52
CA HIS A 211 -0.06 -6.42 15.40
C HIS A 211 0.99 -7.38 14.85
N ILE A 212 2.24 -6.95 14.76
CA ILE A 212 3.37 -7.78 14.31
C ILE A 212 3.55 -8.98 15.25
N ASP A 213 3.57 -8.77 16.58
CA ASP A 213 3.68 -9.87 17.56
C ASP A 213 2.48 -10.83 17.46
N HIS A 214 1.27 -10.30 17.31
CA HIS A 214 0.06 -11.10 17.10
C HIS A 214 0.17 -12.00 15.87
N ILE A 215 0.63 -11.46 14.74
CA ILE A 215 0.79 -12.21 13.49
C ILE A 215 1.87 -13.28 13.66
N ILE A 216 3.05 -12.95 14.20
CA ILE A 216 4.15 -13.91 14.44
C ILE A 216 3.69 -15.08 15.28
N LYS A 217 2.90 -14.82 16.33
CA LYS A 217 2.41 -15.83 17.27
C LYS A 217 1.42 -16.80 16.62
N ASN A 218 0.55 -16.33 15.75
CA ASN A 218 -0.57 -17.10 15.21
C ASN A 218 -0.30 -17.68 13.80
N ALA A 219 0.58 -17.10 13.02
CA ALA A 219 0.92 -17.55 11.66
C ALA A 219 1.35 -19.02 11.55
N PRO A 220 2.05 -19.64 12.53
CA PRO A 220 2.39 -21.06 12.45
C PRO A 220 1.20 -21.99 12.22
N SER A 221 0.00 -21.63 12.71
CA SER A 221 -1.22 -22.41 12.51
C SER A 221 -1.78 -22.32 11.09
N PHE A 222 -1.34 -21.35 10.30
CA PHE A 222 -1.82 -21.09 8.94
C PHE A 222 -0.72 -21.24 7.87
N LEU A 223 0.52 -21.50 8.27
CA LEU A 223 1.61 -21.78 7.36
C LEU A 223 1.78 -23.28 7.12
N LYS A 224 2.19 -23.64 5.92
CA LYS A 224 2.74 -24.94 5.60
C LYS A 224 4.12 -25.08 6.23
N LYS A 225 4.64 -26.32 6.34
CA LYS A 225 6.01 -26.56 6.79
C LYS A 225 6.99 -25.81 5.88
N ASN A 226 7.98 -25.14 6.45
CA ASN A 226 8.92 -24.25 5.74
C ASN A 226 8.28 -22.97 5.14
N GLY A 227 7.00 -22.71 5.42
CA GLY A 227 6.31 -21.52 4.92
C GLY A 227 6.98 -20.24 5.37
N LEU A 228 6.84 -19.20 4.56
CA LEU A 228 7.45 -17.89 4.77
C LEU A 228 6.45 -16.92 5.40
N LEU A 229 6.88 -16.19 6.40
CA LEU A 229 6.19 -15.02 6.95
C LEU A 229 7.03 -13.78 6.72
N ALA A 230 6.46 -12.74 6.14
CA ALA A 230 7.15 -11.48 5.88
C ALA A 230 6.25 -10.28 6.19
N PHE A 231 6.81 -9.25 6.83
CA PHE A 231 6.10 -7.98 7.04
C PHE A 231 6.93 -6.78 6.69
N GLU A 232 6.25 -5.73 6.24
CA GLU A 232 6.77 -4.38 6.27
C GLU A 232 6.72 -3.82 7.69
N HIS A 233 7.69 -2.98 8.05
CA HIS A 233 7.76 -2.27 9.32
C HIS A 233 8.49 -0.93 9.17
N GLY A 234 8.48 -0.09 10.20
CA GLY A 234 9.25 1.15 10.25
C GLY A 234 10.76 0.91 10.15
N TRP A 235 11.47 1.86 9.57
CA TRP A 235 12.91 1.78 9.31
C TRP A 235 13.76 1.51 10.56
N ASP A 236 13.28 1.87 11.73
CA ASP A 236 13.91 1.71 13.05
C ASP A 236 13.43 0.47 13.82
N GLN A 237 12.47 -0.29 13.27
CA GLN A 237 11.85 -1.43 13.96
C GLN A 237 12.50 -2.78 13.64
N GLY A 238 13.42 -2.87 12.67
CA GLY A 238 13.99 -4.15 12.20
C GLY A 238 14.55 -5.03 13.31
N GLU A 239 15.30 -4.47 14.29
CA GLU A 239 15.83 -5.23 15.43
C GLU A 239 14.72 -5.73 16.37
N SER A 240 13.73 -4.90 16.63
CA SER A 240 12.58 -5.25 17.46
C SER A 240 11.79 -6.39 16.86
N VAL A 241 11.52 -6.35 15.54
CA VAL A 241 10.82 -7.42 14.83
C VAL A 241 11.62 -8.72 14.81
N ARG A 242 12.94 -8.66 14.55
CA ARG A 242 13.81 -9.86 14.69
C ARG A 242 13.78 -10.45 16.09
N THR A 243 13.69 -9.60 17.11
CA THR A 243 13.62 -10.05 18.52
C THR A 243 12.27 -10.73 18.79
N LEU A 244 11.17 -10.24 18.26
CA LEU A 244 9.86 -10.89 18.35
C LEU A 244 9.91 -12.30 17.71
N PHE A 245 10.48 -12.46 16.53
CA PHE A 245 10.64 -13.78 15.92
C PHE A 245 11.48 -14.73 16.78
N LYS A 246 12.62 -14.26 17.32
CA LYS A 246 13.50 -15.07 18.20
C LYS A 246 12.84 -15.51 19.50
N LYS A 247 11.90 -14.74 20.00
CA LYS A 247 11.11 -15.05 21.21
C LYS A 247 10.24 -16.30 21.01
N HIS A 248 9.88 -16.60 19.76
CA HIS A 248 9.10 -17.78 19.38
C HIS A 248 10.02 -18.79 18.68
N SER A 249 10.33 -19.92 19.32
CA SER A 249 11.29 -20.93 18.85
C SER A 249 10.91 -21.67 17.56
N LEU A 250 9.77 -21.33 16.97
CA LEU A 250 9.24 -21.94 15.73
C LEU A 250 9.83 -21.32 14.45
N TRP A 251 10.61 -20.26 14.54
CA TRP A 251 11.08 -19.51 13.38
C TRP A 251 12.58 -19.69 13.15
N LYS A 252 12.96 -19.84 11.87
CA LYS A 252 14.35 -19.93 11.39
C LYS A 252 14.58 -18.97 10.22
N ASP A 253 15.83 -18.82 9.81
CA ASP A 253 16.23 -17.99 8.65
C ASP A 253 15.68 -16.54 8.75
N ILE A 254 15.73 -15.98 9.98
CA ILE A 254 15.26 -14.61 10.24
C ILE A 254 16.19 -13.62 9.55
N GLN A 255 15.64 -12.79 8.66
CA GLN A 255 16.40 -11.80 7.91
C GLN A 255 15.61 -10.49 7.78
N THR A 256 16.34 -9.38 7.63
CA THR A 256 15.77 -8.08 7.34
C THR A 256 16.27 -7.59 5.99
N ILE A 257 15.39 -7.10 5.17
CA ILE A 257 15.61 -6.60 3.82
C ILE A 257 15.47 -5.07 3.84
N GLN A 258 16.39 -4.39 3.18
CA GLN A 258 16.39 -2.94 3.07
C GLN A 258 15.65 -2.50 1.81
N ASP A 259 15.01 -1.33 1.89
CA ASP A 259 14.46 -0.63 0.75
C ASP A 259 15.58 -0.03 -0.14
N LEU A 260 15.21 0.57 -1.27
CA LEU A 260 16.16 1.23 -2.17
C LEU A 260 16.91 2.40 -1.54
N GLY A 261 16.39 2.96 -0.45
CA GLY A 261 17.04 4.00 0.36
C GLY A 261 18.05 3.47 1.36
N GLY A 262 18.18 2.14 1.49
CA GLY A 262 19.06 1.48 2.46
C GLY A 262 18.50 1.42 3.89
N ASN A 263 17.20 1.66 4.05
CA ASN A 263 16.53 1.55 5.35
C ASN A 263 15.96 0.15 5.54
N ASP A 264 16.05 -0.40 6.75
CA ASP A 264 15.36 -1.63 7.10
C ASP A 264 13.87 -1.48 6.83
N ARG A 265 13.28 -2.38 6.02
CA ARG A 265 11.88 -2.24 5.60
C ARG A 265 11.06 -3.50 5.75
N VAL A 266 11.62 -4.65 5.45
CA VAL A 266 10.91 -5.93 5.51
C VAL A 266 11.68 -6.90 6.39
N THR A 267 11.03 -7.52 7.37
CA THR A 267 11.61 -8.65 8.11
C THR A 267 10.82 -9.90 7.82
N ALA A 268 11.54 -10.98 7.55
CA ALA A 268 10.96 -12.26 7.16
C ALA A 268 11.61 -13.42 7.92
N ALA A 269 10.85 -14.51 8.09
CA ALA A 269 11.31 -15.77 8.67
C ALA A 269 10.55 -16.96 8.11
N ARG A 270 11.15 -18.15 8.18
CA ARG A 270 10.52 -19.41 7.80
C ARG A 270 10.08 -20.21 9.02
N LEU A 271 8.93 -20.86 8.91
CA LEU A 271 8.46 -21.83 9.91
C LEU A 271 9.44 -23.03 9.94
N ALA A 272 9.90 -23.46 11.09
CA ALA A 272 10.90 -24.50 11.29
C ALA A 272 10.41 -25.92 10.92
#